data_da6ba693c952db6e969efdf538589bd5
#
_entry.id   da6ba693c952db6e969efdf538589bd5
#
_cell.length_a   1.000
_cell.length_b   1.000
_cell.length_c   1.000
_cell.angle_alpha   90.00
_cell.angle_beta   90.00
_cell.angle_gamma   90.00
#
_symmetry.space_group_name_H-M   'P 1'
#
loop_
_entity.id
_entity.type
_entity.pdbx_description
1 polymer ?
#
loop_
_entity_poly.entity_id
_entity_poly.type
_entity_poly.pdbx_seq_one_letter_code
_entity_poly.pdbx_strand_id
1 'polypeptide(L)'
;WAADISAEAHCRAMRECRPGRYEYHLESAIQHSFAEHGARFPAYNSIVGSGKNACCLHYTENDAKMQDGDLVLIDAGCEFQGYAADITRTFPVNGRFSPEQRAIYDVVLKSQLAAIAATKPGKKWNHPHDVTVRVITEGLVELGLLSGDVDELIESGAYTDFYMHRAGHWLGLDVHDVG
;
A
#
# COMPACT_ATOMS: atom_id res chain seq x y z
N TRP A 1 -7.65 -10.67 -14.00
CA TRP A 1 -8.92 -9.92 -14.08
C TRP A 1 -9.26 -9.24 -12.74
N ALA A 2 -9.27 -9.93 -11.57
CA ALA A 2 -9.51 -9.25 -10.28
C ALA A 2 -8.52 -8.10 -10.05
N ALA A 3 -7.23 -8.33 -10.31
CA ALA A 3 -6.20 -7.30 -10.18
C ALA A 3 -6.38 -6.15 -11.18
N ASP A 4 -6.81 -6.42 -12.43
CA ASP A 4 -7.05 -5.38 -13.44
C ASP A 4 -8.23 -4.49 -13.03
N ILE A 5 -9.34 -5.10 -12.59
CA ILE A 5 -10.53 -4.39 -12.08
C ILE A 5 -10.14 -3.52 -10.87
N SER A 6 -9.38 -4.09 -9.94
CA SER A 6 -8.92 -3.37 -8.74
C SER A 6 -7.98 -2.21 -9.10
N ALA A 7 -7.06 -2.39 -10.04
CA ALA A 7 -6.16 -1.33 -10.49
C ALA A 7 -6.94 -0.16 -11.14
N GLU A 8 -7.97 -0.46 -11.94
CA GLU A 8 -8.84 0.57 -12.54
C GLU A 8 -9.62 1.34 -11.47
N ALA A 9 -10.14 0.63 -10.46
CA ALA A 9 -10.82 1.24 -9.32
C ALA A 9 -9.91 2.19 -8.53
N HIS A 10 -8.64 1.81 -8.29
CA HIS A 10 -7.64 2.71 -7.70
C HIS A 10 -7.38 3.94 -8.56
N CYS A 11 -7.24 3.77 -9.88
CA CYS A 11 -7.08 4.91 -10.80
C CYS A 11 -8.29 5.85 -10.78
N ARG A 12 -9.50 5.30 -10.65
CA ARG A 12 -10.72 6.10 -10.48
C ARG A 12 -10.69 6.88 -9.17
N ALA A 13 -10.40 6.22 -8.05
CA ALA A 13 -10.27 6.86 -6.75
C ALA A 13 -9.25 8.00 -6.76
N MET A 14 -8.08 7.80 -7.37
CA MET A 14 -7.07 8.86 -7.55
C MET A 14 -7.61 10.07 -8.30
N ARG A 15 -8.36 9.87 -9.39
CA ARG A 15 -8.97 10.98 -10.16
C ARG A 15 -10.05 11.71 -9.38
N GLU A 16 -10.75 11.04 -8.48
CA GLU A 16 -11.82 11.64 -7.68
C GLU A 16 -11.34 12.23 -6.36
N CYS A 17 -10.13 11.91 -5.92
CA CYS A 17 -9.56 12.38 -4.67
C CYS A 17 -9.28 13.88 -4.72
N ARG A 18 -9.76 14.60 -3.69
CA ARG A 18 -9.49 16.03 -3.50
C ARG A 18 -9.80 16.45 -2.07
N PRO A 19 -9.19 17.53 -1.57
CA PRO A 19 -9.49 18.07 -0.25
C PRO A 19 -10.98 18.36 -0.05
N GLY A 20 -11.47 18.11 1.15
CA GLY A 20 -12.87 18.36 1.52
C GLY A 20 -13.82 17.20 1.27
N ARG A 21 -13.43 16.18 0.49
CA ARG A 21 -14.19 14.91 0.42
C ARG A 21 -13.90 14.06 1.66
N TYR A 22 -14.75 13.09 1.93
CA TYR A 22 -14.56 12.10 2.98
C TYR A 22 -13.97 10.82 2.41
N GLU A 23 -13.31 10.04 3.26
CA GLU A 23 -12.69 8.75 2.92
C GLU A 23 -13.71 7.79 2.29
N TYR A 24 -14.93 7.70 2.83
CA TYR A 24 -16.01 6.87 2.27
C TYR A 24 -16.44 7.26 0.84
N HIS A 25 -16.15 8.47 0.39
CA HIS A 25 -16.44 8.83 -1.00
C HIS A 25 -15.50 8.09 -1.97
N LEU A 26 -14.25 7.87 -1.57
CA LEU A 26 -13.31 7.07 -2.37
C LEU A 26 -13.62 5.59 -2.28
N GLU A 27 -13.99 5.09 -1.10
CA GLU A 27 -14.49 3.73 -0.93
C GLU A 27 -15.69 3.45 -1.83
N SER A 28 -16.69 4.34 -1.83
CA SER A 28 -17.87 4.23 -2.71
C SER A 28 -17.49 4.22 -4.19
N ALA A 29 -16.53 5.04 -4.61
CA ALA A 29 -16.06 5.08 -6.00
C ALA A 29 -15.37 3.75 -6.40
N ILE A 30 -14.62 3.15 -5.49
CA ILE A 30 -13.96 1.86 -5.68
C ILE A 30 -15.00 0.74 -5.79
N GLN A 31 -15.93 0.65 -4.84
CA GLN A 31 -17.00 -0.36 -4.84
C GLN A 31 -17.87 -0.26 -6.09
N HIS A 32 -18.20 0.97 -6.52
CA HIS A 32 -18.93 1.19 -7.76
C HIS A 32 -18.14 0.68 -8.98
N SER A 33 -16.83 0.95 -9.05
CA SER A 33 -15.98 0.44 -10.12
C SER A 33 -15.93 -1.10 -10.14
N PHE A 34 -15.84 -1.75 -8.98
CA PHE A 34 -15.92 -3.20 -8.88
C PHE A 34 -17.22 -3.73 -9.48
N ALA A 35 -18.35 -3.15 -9.06
CA ALA A 35 -19.68 -3.57 -9.50
C ALA A 35 -19.91 -3.39 -11.02
N GLU A 36 -19.43 -2.29 -11.60
CA GLU A 36 -19.50 -2.02 -13.04
C GLU A 36 -18.80 -3.11 -13.88
N HIS A 37 -17.75 -3.74 -13.32
CA HIS A 37 -17.01 -4.82 -13.97
C HIS A 37 -17.48 -6.23 -13.59
N GLY A 38 -18.59 -6.33 -12.84
CA GLY A 38 -19.17 -7.62 -12.44
C GLY A 38 -18.51 -8.26 -11.21
N ALA A 39 -17.57 -7.60 -10.57
CA ALA A 39 -17.02 -7.98 -9.26
C ALA A 39 -18.00 -7.47 -8.18
N ARG A 40 -18.89 -8.33 -7.74
CA ARG A 40 -20.00 -7.95 -6.85
C ARG A 40 -19.59 -7.68 -5.40
N PHE A 41 -18.43 -8.19 -5.01
CA PHE A 41 -17.96 -8.13 -3.64
C PHE A 41 -16.50 -7.66 -3.59
N PRO A 42 -16.13 -6.86 -2.57
CA PRO A 42 -14.74 -6.69 -2.23
C PRO A 42 -14.17 -8.00 -1.67
N ALA A 43 -12.88 -8.26 -1.85
CA ALA A 43 -12.20 -9.41 -1.30
C ALA A 43 -12.00 -9.28 0.23
N TYR A 44 -11.96 -8.05 0.71
CA TYR A 44 -11.86 -7.67 2.13
C TYR A 44 -12.45 -6.27 2.33
N ASN A 45 -12.66 -5.88 3.59
CA ASN A 45 -13.13 -4.52 3.90
C ASN A 45 -12.08 -3.50 3.44
N SER A 46 -12.48 -2.62 2.52
CA SER A 46 -11.57 -1.61 2.00
C SER A 46 -11.09 -0.67 3.09
N ILE A 47 -9.82 -0.33 3.03
CA ILE A 47 -9.17 0.65 3.89
C ILE A 47 -8.95 1.91 3.09
N VAL A 48 -9.47 3.04 3.58
CA VAL A 48 -9.24 4.37 3.01
C VAL A 48 -8.88 5.30 4.15
N GLY A 49 -7.59 5.42 4.44
CA GLY A 49 -7.09 6.22 5.55
C GLY A 49 -6.36 7.48 5.05
N SER A 50 -6.75 8.66 5.53
CA SER A 50 -6.09 9.92 5.21
C SER A 50 -5.37 10.53 6.41
N GLY A 51 -4.27 11.26 6.18
CA GLY A 51 -3.48 11.86 7.24
C GLY A 51 -3.03 10.80 8.25
N LYS A 52 -3.31 11.02 9.54
CA LYS A 52 -2.94 10.06 10.61
C LYS A 52 -3.60 8.69 10.51
N ASN A 53 -4.78 8.61 9.88
CA ASN A 53 -5.49 7.34 9.72
C ASN A 53 -4.75 6.39 8.77
N ALA A 54 -3.95 6.93 7.84
CA ALA A 54 -3.08 6.14 6.96
C ALA A 54 -1.97 5.37 7.72
N CYS A 55 -1.72 5.72 8.98
CA CYS A 55 -0.76 5.03 9.84
C CYS A 55 -1.40 3.95 10.72
N CYS A 56 -2.73 3.77 10.64
CA CYS A 56 -3.45 2.74 11.39
C CYS A 56 -3.64 1.52 10.50
N LEU A 57 -2.99 0.40 10.86
CA LEU A 57 -3.19 -0.88 10.15
C LEU A 57 -4.65 -1.32 10.26
N HIS A 58 -5.22 -1.78 9.14
CA HIS A 58 -6.62 -2.24 9.04
C HIS A 58 -7.66 -1.19 9.47
N TYR A 59 -7.38 0.09 9.18
CA TYR A 59 -8.34 1.18 9.39
C TYR A 59 -9.53 1.03 8.42
N THR A 60 -10.73 0.78 8.95
CA THR A 60 -11.95 0.48 8.16
C THR A 60 -13.11 1.43 8.43
N GLU A 61 -12.95 2.40 9.31
CA GLU A 61 -13.98 3.42 9.60
C GLU A 61 -14.26 4.29 8.38
N ASN A 62 -13.22 4.67 7.63
CA ASN A 62 -13.29 5.41 6.37
C ASN A 62 -14.19 6.66 6.43
N ASP A 63 -14.26 7.34 7.57
CA ASP A 63 -15.24 8.40 7.84
C ASP A 63 -14.65 9.80 7.98
N ALA A 64 -13.33 9.93 7.95
CA ALA A 64 -12.66 11.21 8.11
C ALA A 64 -12.74 12.08 6.86
N LYS A 65 -12.75 13.39 7.06
CA LYS A 65 -12.67 14.39 5.99
C LYS A 65 -11.22 14.62 5.59
N MET A 66 -10.88 14.31 4.35
CA MET A 66 -9.55 14.48 3.79
C MET A 66 -9.15 15.96 3.70
N GLN A 67 -7.95 16.27 4.18
CA GLN A 67 -7.44 17.63 4.22
C GLN A 67 -6.44 17.91 3.10
N ASP A 68 -6.24 19.17 2.80
CA ASP A 68 -5.17 19.62 1.90
C ASP A 68 -3.80 19.36 2.56
N GLY A 69 -2.88 18.78 1.81
CA GLY A 69 -1.56 18.40 2.30
C GLY A 69 -1.46 17.01 2.93
N ASP A 70 -2.58 16.32 3.19
CA ASP A 70 -2.56 14.94 3.65
C ASP A 70 -2.15 13.97 2.54
N LEU A 71 -1.57 12.84 2.93
CA LEU A 71 -1.57 11.62 2.12
C LEU A 71 -2.84 10.82 2.40
N VAL A 72 -3.30 10.07 1.41
CA VAL A 72 -4.33 9.03 1.56
C VAL A 72 -3.75 7.70 1.12
N LEU A 73 -3.93 6.70 1.97
CA LEU A 73 -3.64 5.29 1.69
C LEU A 73 -4.95 4.60 1.37
N ILE A 74 -4.99 3.89 0.28
CA ILE A 74 -6.11 3.01 -0.09
C ILE A 74 -5.57 1.60 -0.21
N ASP A 75 -6.18 0.69 0.54
CA ASP A 75 -5.96 -0.75 0.45
C ASP A 75 -7.30 -1.40 0.12
N ALA A 76 -7.44 -1.83 -1.12
CA ALA A 76 -8.70 -2.34 -1.65
C ALA A 76 -8.47 -3.30 -2.82
N GLY A 77 -9.18 -4.39 -2.81
CA GLY A 77 -9.22 -5.38 -3.87
C GLY A 77 -10.60 -6.00 -4.00
N CYS A 78 -10.98 -6.40 -5.21
CA CYS A 78 -12.23 -7.12 -5.45
C CYS A 78 -12.03 -8.63 -5.44
N GLU A 79 -13.12 -9.35 -5.17
CA GLU A 79 -13.25 -10.75 -5.54
C GLU A 79 -13.87 -10.82 -6.95
N PHE A 80 -13.27 -11.59 -7.83
CA PHE A 80 -13.83 -11.87 -9.15
C PHE A 80 -13.73 -13.36 -9.46
N GLN A 81 -14.90 -14.00 -9.63
CA GLN A 81 -15.03 -15.44 -9.91
C GLN A 81 -14.31 -16.33 -8.87
N GLY A 82 -14.38 -15.96 -7.60
CA GLY A 82 -13.79 -16.68 -6.48
C GLY A 82 -12.33 -16.31 -6.19
N TYR A 83 -11.69 -15.48 -7.01
CA TYR A 83 -10.30 -15.07 -6.78
C TYR A 83 -10.20 -13.64 -6.25
N ALA A 84 -9.39 -13.46 -5.21
CA ALA A 84 -9.12 -12.18 -4.59
C ALA A 84 -8.07 -11.36 -5.36
N ALA A 85 -8.20 -10.04 -5.29
CA ALA A 85 -7.12 -9.09 -5.54
C ALA A 85 -6.82 -8.30 -4.27
N ASP A 86 -5.59 -7.83 -4.14
CA ASP A 86 -5.11 -7.08 -2.98
C ASP A 86 -4.13 -6.01 -3.47
N ILE A 87 -4.53 -4.74 -3.38
CA ILE A 87 -3.72 -3.62 -3.88
C ILE A 87 -3.75 -2.48 -2.88
N THR A 88 -2.56 -2.07 -2.42
CA THR A 88 -2.39 -0.84 -1.63
C THR A 88 -1.68 0.23 -2.44
N ARG A 89 -2.21 1.47 -2.40
CA ARG A 89 -1.56 2.67 -2.97
C ARG A 89 -1.70 3.86 -2.04
N THR A 90 -0.62 4.65 -1.95
CA THR A 90 -0.60 5.90 -1.18
C THR A 90 -0.27 7.06 -2.11
N PHE A 91 -1.04 8.14 -2.01
CA PHE A 91 -0.86 9.33 -2.83
C PHE A 91 -1.37 10.59 -2.11
N PRO A 92 -0.93 11.80 -2.52
CA PRO A 92 -1.38 13.03 -1.87
C PRO A 92 -2.82 13.38 -2.24
N VAL A 93 -3.62 13.78 -1.24
CA VAL A 93 -5.04 14.17 -1.39
C VAL A 93 -5.22 15.29 -2.41
N ASN A 94 -4.29 16.24 -2.47
CA ASN A 94 -4.31 17.37 -3.39
C ASN A 94 -3.54 17.13 -4.70
N GLY A 95 -3.01 15.90 -4.92
CA GLY A 95 -2.24 15.54 -6.11
C GLY A 95 -0.79 16.02 -6.10
N ARG A 96 -0.28 16.58 -5.00
CA ARG A 96 1.09 17.09 -4.88
C ARG A 96 1.75 16.62 -3.60
N PHE A 97 2.87 15.93 -3.72
CA PHE A 97 3.70 15.58 -2.57
C PHE A 97 4.41 16.82 -2.02
N SER A 98 4.54 16.92 -0.69
CA SER A 98 5.58 17.77 -0.10
C SER A 98 6.97 17.17 -0.38
N PRO A 99 8.06 17.94 -0.22
CA PRO A 99 9.43 17.40 -0.36
C PRO A 99 9.68 16.19 0.54
N GLU A 100 9.22 16.23 1.79
CA GLU A 100 9.40 15.16 2.78
C GLU A 100 8.57 13.93 2.42
N GLN A 101 7.30 14.11 2.05
CA GLN A 101 6.43 13.03 1.58
C GLN A 101 7.03 12.35 0.34
N ARG A 102 7.55 13.15 -0.60
CA ARG A 102 8.16 12.64 -1.82
C ARG A 102 9.43 11.84 -1.54
N ALA A 103 10.27 12.29 -0.60
CA ALA A 103 11.49 11.59 -0.23
C ALA A 103 11.20 10.19 0.32
N ILE A 104 10.23 10.07 1.24
CA ILE A 104 9.80 8.76 1.78
C ILE A 104 9.12 7.91 0.69
N TYR A 105 8.24 8.51 -0.11
CA TYR A 105 7.55 7.81 -1.19
C TYR A 105 8.55 7.17 -2.18
N ASP A 106 9.60 7.89 -2.56
CA ASP A 106 10.60 7.40 -3.50
C ASP A 106 11.41 6.21 -2.92
N VAL A 107 11.71 6.22 -1.61
CA VAL A 107 12.32 5.06 -0.93
C VAL A 107 11.39 3.84 -0.98
N VAL A 108 10.10 4.01 -0.65
CA VAL A 108 9.11 2.93 -0.66
C VAL A 108 8.91 2.40 -2.08
N LEU A 109 8.81 3.27 -3.08
CA LEU A 109 8.69 2.86 -4.49
C LEU A 109 9.92 2.08 -4.96
N LYS A 110 11.14 2.56 -4.61
CA LYS A 110 12.39 1.85 -4.90
C LYS A 110 12.40 0.45 -4.30
N SER A 111 11.94 0.32 -3.04
CA SER A 111 11.88 -0.98 -2.36
C SER A 111 10.86 -1.93 -3.01
N GLN A 112 9.68 -1.43 -3.38
CA GLN A 112 8.66 -2.23 -4.07
C GLN A 112 9.17 -2.76 -5.41
N LEU A 113 9.78 -1.91 -6.23
CA LEU A 113 10.33 -2.30 -7.53
C LEU A 113 11.46 -3.32 -7.38
N ALA A 114 12.31 -3.17 -6.37
CA ALA A 114 13.37 -4.12 -6.07
C ALA A 114 12.82 -5.49 -5.62
N ALA A 115 11.77 -5.49 -4.76
CA ALA A 115 11.10 -6.72 -4.33
C ALA A 115 10.44 -7.46 -5.50
N ILE A 116 9.75 -6.73 -6.39
CA ILE A 116 9.16 -7.30 -7.61
C ILE A 116 10.25 -7.93 -8.49
N ALA A 117 11.35 -7.22 -8.71
CA ALA A 117 12.49 -7.72 -9.49
C ALA A 117 13.17 -8.95 -8.85
N ALA A 118 13.13 -9.06 -7.52
CA ALA A 118 13.68 -10.19 -6.77
C ALA A 118 12.75 -11.41 -6.74
N THR A 119 11.46 -11.24 -7.02
CA THR A 119 10.45 -12.31 -7.05
C THR A 119 10.61 -13.14 -8.33
N LYS A 120 11.34 -14.25 -8.23
CA LYS A 120 11.66 -15.12 -9.38
C LYS A 120 11.61 -16.59 -8.98
N PRO A 121 11.33 -17.50 -9.93
CA PRO A 121 11.43 -18.93 -9.68
C PRO A 121 12.78 -19.33 -9.08
N GLY A 122 12.76 -20.23 -8.11
CA GLY A 122 13.97 -20.73 -7.42
C GLY A 122 14.48 -19.83 -6.29
N LYS A 123 13.87 -18.69 -6.04
CA LYS A 123 14.18 -17.85 -4.88
C LYS A 123 13.39 -18.31 -3.65
N LYS A 124 13.99 -18.13 -2.47
CA LYS A 124 13.31 -18.40 -1.19
C LYS A 124 12.17 -17.41 -1.00
N TRP A 125 11.10 -17.83 -0.33
CA TRP A 125 9.93 -17.00 -0.02
C TRP A 125 10.28 -15.66 0.64
N ASN A 126 11.24 -15.66 1.58
CA ASN A 126 11.65 -14.45 2.29
C ASN A 126 12.52 -13.51 1.45
N HIS A 127 13.08 -13.95 0.33
CA HIS A 127 14.02 -13.12 -0.44
C HIS A 127 13.50 -11.75 -0.88
N PRO A 128 12.27 -11.60 -1.38
CA PRO A 128 11.74 -10.26 -1.69
C PRO A 128 11.62 -9.38 -0.44
N HIS A 129 11.23 -9.94 0.71
CA HIS A 129 11.18 -9.21 1.98
C HIS A 129 12.57 -8.73 2.41
N ASP A 130 13.59 -9.60 2.35
CA ASP A 130 14.95 -9.24 2.72
C ASP A 130 15.48 -8.09 1.85
N VAL A 131 15.15 -8.10 0.54
CA VAL A 131 15.47 -7.01 -0.39
C VAL A 131 14.75 -5.72 0.00
N THR A 132 13.46 -5.80 0.34
CA THR A 132 12.66 -4.64 0.81
C THR A 132 13.29 -4.03 2.07
N VAL A 133 13.59 -4.85 3.08
CA VAL A 133 14.22 -4.41 4.34
C VAL A 133 15.50 -3.65 4.07
N ARG A 134 16.38 -4.19 3.21
CA ARG A 134 17.65 -3.54 2.88
C ARG A 134 17.43 -2.16 2.23
N VAL A 135 16.60 -2.09 1.20
CA VAL A 135 16.36 -0.82 0.47
C VAL A 135 15.72 0.24 1.37
N ILE A 136 14.79 -0.16 2.24
CA ILE A 136 14.17 0.76 3.20
C ILE A 136 15.20 1.23 4.21
N THR A 137 16.00 0.34 4.80
CA THR A 137 17.02 0.72 5.79
C THR A 137 18.06 1.68 5.20
N GLU A 138 18.56 1.39 3.98
CA GLU A 138 19.46 2.29 3.25
C GLU A 138 18.82 3.68 3.08
N GLY A 139 17.56 3.73 2.60
CA GLY A 139 16.85 4.98 2.41
C GLY A 139 16.60 5.76 3.71
N LEU A 140 16.29 5.08 4.82
CA LEU A 140 16.11 5.70 6.12
C LEU A 140 17.43 6.32 6.64
N VAL A 141 18.57 5.66 6.39
CA VAL A 141 19.90 6.22 6.70
C VAL A 141 20.21 7.43 5.82
N GLU A 142 19.98 7.34 4.51
CA GLU A 142 20.17 8.45 3.56
C GLU A 142 19.35 9.69 3.94
N LEU A 143 18.14 9.49 4.48
CA LEU A 143 17.25 10.55 4.93
C LEU A 143 17.54 11.04 6.36
N GLY A 144 18.50 10.43 7.06
CA GLY A 144 18.86 10.78 8.44
C GLY A 144 17.81 10.39 9.49
N LEU A 145 16.90 9.47 9.16
CA LEU A 145 15.90 8.91 10.08
C LEU A 145 16.47 7.74 10.89
N LEU A 146 17.46 7.05 10.36
CA LEU A 146 18.32 6.12 11.08
C LEU A 146 19.78 6.55 10.92
N SER A 147 20.64 6.14 11.86
CA SER A 147 22.08 6.39 11.80
C SER A 147 22.85 5.15 12.25
N GLY A 148 23.88 4.76 11.49
CA GLY A 148 24.72 3.59 11.76
C GLY A 148 25.01 2.80 10.50
N ASP A 149 25.65 1.67 10.66
CA ASP A 149 25.90 0.72 9.59
C ASP A 149 24.59 -0.01 9.21
N VAL A 150 24.34 -0.14 7.91
CA VAL A 150 23.08 -0.71 7.40
C VAL A 150 22.92 -2.18 7.80
N ASP A 151 24.01 -2.97 7.80
CA ASP A 151 23.93 -4.38 8.16
C ASP A 151 23.64 -4.55 9.66
N GLU A 152 24.26 -3.73 10.51
CA GLU A 152 23.98 -3.70 11.96
C GLU A 152 22.55 -3.26 12.26
N LEU A 153 22.02 -2.27 11.52
CA LEU A 153 20.64 -1.81 11.67
C LEU A 153 19.62 -2.87 11.24
N ILE A 154 19.93 -3.65 10.22
CA ILE A 154 19.09 -4.79 9.79
C ILE A 154 19.16 -5.91 10.83
N GLU A 155 20.34 -6.28 11.30
CA GLU A 155 20.53 -7.34 12.28
C GLU A 155 19.85 -7.04 13.62
N SER A 156 19.94 -5.81 14.07
CA SER A 156 19.28 -5.35 15.30
C SER A 156 17.76 -5.13 15.15
N GLY A 157 17.25 -5.09 13.92
CA GLY A 157 15.84 -4.81 13.65
C GLY A 157 15.43 -3.34 13.84
N ALA A 158 16.37 -2.38 13.86
CA ALA A 158 16.08 -0.96 14.07
C ALA A 158 15.15 -0.36 13.02
N TYR A 159 15.09 -0.94 11.83
CA TYR A 159 14.15 -0.53 10.77
C TYR A 159 12.68 -0.78 11.13
N THR A 160 12.39 -1.66 12.10
CA THR A 160 11.02 -2.06 12.47
C THR A 160 10.19 -0.94 13.05
N ASP A 161 10.82 0.10 13.58
CA ASP A 161 10.12 1.32 14.02
C ASP A 161 9.41 2.04 12.86
N PHE A 162 9.88 1.84 11.62
CA PHE A 162 9.31 2.43 10.41
C PHE A 162 8.63 1.42 9.50
N TYR A 163 9.13 0.19 9.47
CA TYR A 163 8.63 -0.89 8.62
C TYR A 163 8.47 -2.18 9.43
N MET A 164 7.30 -2.35 10.03
CA MET A 164 7.04 -3.39 11.03
C MET A 164 6.38 -4.66 10.48
N HIS A 165 5.89 -4.65 9.24
CA HIS A 165 5.18 -5.79 8.65
C HIS A 165 5.97 -6.47 7.53
N ARG A 166 5.51 -7.63 7.10
CA ARG A 166 6.15 -8.37 5.99
C ARG A 166 5.73 -7.82 4.63
N ALA A 167 6.56 -8.12 3.61
CA ALA A 167 6.36 -7.59 2.25
C ALA A 167 5.25 -8.28 1.45
N GLY A 168 4.72 -9.42 1.90
CA GLY A 168 3.69 -10.13 1.14
C GLY A 168 3.20 -11.42 1.80
N HIS A 169 2.16 -11.97 1.21
CA HIS A 169 1.49 -13.22 1.57
C HIS A 169 1.00 -13.94 0.31
N TRP A 170 0.58 -15.19 0.43
CA TRP A 170 -0.10 -15.88 -0.64
C TRP A 170 -1.47 -15.24 -0.91
N LEU A 171 -1.89 -15.22 -2.16
CA LEU A 171 -3.13 -14.62 -2.64
C LEU A 171 -3.78 -15.58 -3.63
N GLY A 172 -5.07 -15.89 -3.43
CA GLY A 172 -5.79 -16.83 -4.28
C GLY A 172 -7.30 -16.76 -4.09
N LEU A 173 -7.91 -17.84 -3.59
CA LEU A 173 -9.33 -17.86 -3.23
C LEU A 173 -9.59 -17.04 -1.96
N ASP A 174 -8.63 -17.03 -1.05
CA ASP A 174 -8.59 -16.14 0.09
C ASP A 174 -7.53 -15.05 -0.12
N VAL A 175 -7.72 -13.87 0.49
CA VAL A 175 -6.74 -12.77 0.44
C VAL A 175 -5.43 -13.19 1.09
N HIS A 176 -5.51 -13.77 2.29
CA HIS A 176 -4.40 -14.44 2.95
C HIS A 176 -4.56 -15.95 2.75
N ASP A 177 -4.12 -16.42 1.59
CA ASP A 177 -4.30 -17.81 1.18
C ASP A 177 -3.23 -18.74 1.77
N VAL A 178 -3.50 -20.03 1.68
CA VAL A 178 -2.58 -21.10 2.15
C VAL A 178 -1.38 -21.24 1.22
N GLY A 179 -0.20 -21.51 1.79
CA GLY A 179 1.04 -21.73 1.05
C GLY A 179 2.10 -22.47 1.86
#